data_28545e13b75209585cab6786d15080a0
#
_entry.id   28545e13b75209585cab6786d15080a0
#
_cell.length_a   1.000
_cell.length_b   1.000
_cell.length_c   1.000
_cell.angle_alpha   90.00
_cell.angle_beta   90.00
_cell.angle_gamma   90.00
#
_symmetry.space_group_name_H-M   'P 1'
#
loop_
_entity.id
_entity.type
_entity.pdbx_description
1 polymer ?
#
loop_
_entity_poly.entity_id
_entity_poly.type
_entity_poly.pdbx_seq_one_letter_code
_entity_poly.pdbx_strand_id
1 'polypeptide(L)'
;MENSSSLRFAGDISLRQVRLHSLNGQVANVINQVESISVYEDIFSNFITLSIVLRESVDYLNLFPFMGEEYVDIDIVTPGTSKPIIGKFYIYKIEDREYTQEREVVYIIKAISEEFLSDANTKISKAYSGSISESVFKLLGKEGLNTKKKMLVQTTANTTKFVAGFWSPIKCINYLSTNAVSQKKSPSYLFYENRDGFNFKAIDDLLLDSTYHTFIKDNYTRTEVDDGGSVGSIKDPNEDYKRVMSLSIPVVSDYMNDIQTGRLKSRMISYDIVTKKYTAKDYSVKKDPLPTTLLNPNPSYSKYATSNSASTMFSMPRYYNNFSNFTDVTNAKTIQKRMSFFQNLNKFRVTVEVIGRTDYTIGQIVELNIPKAGIIVKSDSDTRDLMISGRYLVSAVSHYINRENHMCTLELIKNSTLVDLSKA
;
A
#
# COMPACT_ATOMS: atom_id res chain seq x y z
N MET A 1 5.79 35.03 -0.89
CA MET A 1 6.63 33.85 -1.18
C MET A 1 6.36 33.47 -2.63
N GLU A 2 7.35 33.63 -3.49
CA GLU A 2 7.24 33.41 -4.93
C GLU A 2 6.94 31.93 -5.19
N ASN A 3 5.89 31.67 -5.96
CA ASN A 3 5.60 30.38 -6.53
C ASN A 3 6.69 30.04 -7.57
N SER A 4 7.84 29.52 -7.12
CA SER A 4 8.82 28.99 -8.06
C SER A 4 8.25 27.70 -8.66
N SER A 5 7.74 27.80 -9.88
CA SER A 5 7.24 26.65 -10.65
C SER A 5 8.36 25.71 -11.12
N SER A 6 9.62 26.05 -10.88
CA SER A 6 10.81 25.30 -11.28
C SER A 6 11.43 24.57 -10.10
N LEU A 7 11.75 23.30 -10.30
CA LEU A 7 12.50 22.46 -9.38
C LEU A 7 13.91 23.05 -9.16
N ARG A 8 14.31 23.29 -7.91
CA ARG A 8 15.63 23.85 -7.57
C ARG A 8 16.65 22.76 -7.29
N PHE A 9 16.24 21.75 -6.55
CA PHE A 9 17.05 20.56 -6.22
C PHE A 9 16.12 19.36 -6.01
N ALA A 10 16.69 18.16 -6.04
CA ALA A 10 15.92 16.95 -5.76
C ALA A 10 15.51 16.90 -4.28
N GLY A 11 14.22 16.66 -4.01
CA GLY A 11 13.63 16.76 -2.67
C GLY A 11 13.08 18.15 -2.32
N ASP A 12 13.10 19.11 -3.26
CA ASP A 12 12.44 20.40 -3.10
C ASP A 12 10.93 20.21 -2.92
N ILE A 13 10.33 20.95 -1.97
CA ILE A 13 8.93 20.80 -1.59
C ILE A 13 8.29 22.16 -1.33
N SER A 14 7.06 22.32 -1.75
CA SER A 14 6.24 23.49 -1.46
C SER A 14 5.04 23.11 -0.61
N LEU A 15 5.04 23.57 0.63
CA LEU A 15 3.88 23.54 1.51
C LEU A 15 2.98 24.72 1.16
N ARG A 16 1.91 24.46 0.39
CA ARG A 16 0.97 25.53 -0.01
C ARG A 16 -0.04 25.83 1.07
N GLN A 17 -0.47 24.80 1.80
CA GLN A 17 -1.46 24.92 2.84
C GLN A 17 -1.26 23.87 3.92
N VAL A 18 -1.30 24.32 5.19
CA VAL A 18 -1.53 23.46 6.36
C VAL A 18 -2.39 24.28 7.31
N ARG A 19 -3.68 23.92 7.41
CA ARG A 19 -4.67 24.64 8.20
C ARG A 19 -5.36 23.72 9.18
N LEU A 20 -5.38 24.14 10.46
CA LEU A 20 -6.19 23.52 11.49
C LEU A 20 -7.57 24.17 11.50
N HIS A 21 -8.60 23.35 11.50
CA HIS A 21 -10.00 23.76 11.57
C HIS A 21 -10.62 23.26 12.86
N SER A 22 -11.14 24.20 13.65
CA SER A 22 -11.90 23.90 14.88
C SER A 22 -13.38 23.70 14.56
N LEU A 23 -14.11 23.05 15.47
CA LEU A 23 -15.56 22.87 15.39
C LEU A 23 -16.34 24.17 15.34
N ASN A 24 -15.86 25.22 15.99
CA ASN A 24 -16.49 26.55 16.02
C ASN A 24 -16.23 27.38 14.75
N GLY A 25 -15.61 26.77 13.73
CA GLY A 25 -15.32 27.44 12.45
C GLY A 25 -14.07 28.33 12.47
N GLN A 26 -13.31 28.34 13.55
CA GLN A 26 -12.02 29.00 13.58
C GLN A 26 -10.99 28.23 12.73
N VAL A 27 -10.11 28.96 12.06
CA VAL A 27 -9.09 28.40 11.19
C VAL A 27 -7.73 28.99 11.55
N ALA A 28 -6.77 28.13 11.83
CA ALA A 28 -5.38 28.53 12.05
C ALA A 28 -4.49 28.03 10.93
N ASN A 29 -3.71 28.93 10.33
CA ASN A 29 -2.67 28.55 9.38
C ASN A 29 -1.39 28.26 10.17
N VAL A 30 -0.96 27.00 10.17
CA VAL A 30 0.16 26.51 10.97
C VAL A 30 1.40 26.15 10.14
N ILE A 31 1.48 26.59 8.88
CA ILE A 31 2.62 26.27 8.00
C ILE A 31 3.97 26.59 8.66
N ASN A 32 4.07 27.74 9.34
CA ASN A 32 5.32 28.17 9.96
C ASN A 32 5.66 27.41 11.26
N GLN A 33 4.68 26.76 11.88
CA GLN A 33 4.82 25.96 13.10
C GLN A 33 5.09 24.50 12.81
N VAL A 34 4.90 24.06 11.57
CA VAL A 34 5.19 22.67 11.16
C VAL A 34 6.69 22.42 11.22
N GLU A 35 7.09 21.40 11.97
CA GLU A 35 8.44 20.86 11.99
C GLU A 35 8.60 19.71 10.98
N SER A 36 7.64 18.80 10.98
CA SER A 36 7.56 17.74 9.97
C SER A 36 6.14 17.27 9.72
N ILE A 37 5.92 16.73 8.53
CA ILE A 37 4.68 16.07 8.10
C ILE A 37 5.03 14.69 7.57
N SER A 38 4.30 13.67 8.04
CA SER A 38 4.38 12.33 7.49
C SER A 38 3.02 11.89 6.99
N VAL A 39 2.95 11.48 5.72
CA VAL A 39 1.73 10.93 5.09
C VAL A 39 1.98 9.48 4.76
N TYR A 40 1.08 8.59 5.19
CA TYR A 40 1.23 7.15 5.04
C TYR A 40 0.10 6.60 4.18
N GLU A 41 0.47 5.92 3.10
CA GLU A 41 -0.40 5.12 2.25
C GLU A 41 0.05 3.66 2.31
N ASP A 42 -0.90 2.71 2.42
CA ASP A 42 -0.63 1.27 2.41
C ASP A 42 -1.76 0.54 1.69
N ILE A 43 -1.41 -0.32 0.73
CA ILE A 43 -2.38 -1.09 -0.06
C ILE A 43 -3.17 -2.11 0.77
N PHE A 44 -2.66 -2.46 1.95
CA PHE A 44 -3.32 -3.34 2.93
C PHE A 44 -4.10 -2.57 4.00
N SER A 45 -4.00 -1.24 4.03
CA SER A 45 -4.79 -0.35 4.88
C SER A 45 -5.97 0.25 4.11
N ASN A 46 -7.04 0.55 4.83
CA ASN A 46 -8.23 1.09 4.19
C ASN A 46 -8.22 2.63 4.06
N PHE A 47 -7.39 3.33 4.85
CA PHE A 47 -7.38 4.78 4.95
C PHE A 47 -5.96 5.34 4.97
N ILE A 48 -5.81 6.55 4.43
CA ILE A 48 -4.58 7.33 4.52
C ILE A 48 -4.49 7.92 5.93
N THR A 49 -3.30 7.86 6.51
CA THR A 49 -3.01 8.47 7.82
C THR A 49 -1.97 9.57 7.70
N LEU A 50 -2.09 10.56 8.57
CA LEU A 50 -1.25 11.75 8.63
C LEU A 50 -0.68 11.92 10.04
N SER A 51 0.59 12.30 10.12
CA SER A 51 1.24 12.70 11.35
C SER A 51 1.92 14.04 11.15
N ILE A 52 1.65 15.02 12.00
CA ILE A 52 2.25 16.35 11.94
C ILE A 52 2.92 16.65 13.28
N VAL A 53 4.19 17.00 13.24
CA VAL A 53 4.91 17.54 14.39
C VAL A 53 4.81 19.05 14.33
N LEU A 54 4.19 19.64 15.34
CA LEU A 54 4.07 21.08 15.49
C LEU A 54 4.97 21.59 16.62
N ARG A 55 5.66 22.68 16.34
CA ARG A 55 6.42 23.45 17.32
C ARG A 55 5.83 24.85 17.39
N GLU A 56 5.30 25.24 18.54
CA GLU A 56 4.54 26.46 18.65
C GLU A 56 4.68 27.18 20.03
N SER A 57 4.41 28.47 20.00
CA SER A 57 4.41 29.34 21.20
C SER A 57 3.06 30.07 21.39
N VAL A 58 2.04 29.70 20.62
CA VAL A 58 0.71 30.35 20.58
C VAL A 58 -0.30 29.64 21.49
N ASP A 59 0.02 28.40 21.91
CA ASP A 59 -0.86 27.53 22.70
C ASP A 59 -2.19 27.22 21.98
N TYR A 60 -2.08 26.71 20.77
CA TYR A 60 -3.25 26.33 19.98
C TYR A 60 -4.15 25.32 20.70
N LEU A 61 -3.61 24.43 21.54
CA LEU A 61 -4.39 23.44 22.27
C LEU A 61 -5.38 24.07 23.26
N ASN A 62 -5.08 25.26 23.78
CA ASN A 62 -6.01 26.00 24.63
C ASN A 62 -6.92 26.95 23.84
N LEU A 63 -6.41 27.52 22.74
CA LEU A 63 -7.21 28.38 21.85
C LEU A 63 -8.21 27.58 21.02
N PHE A 64 -7.84 26.37 20.61
CA PHE A 64 -8.67 25.41 19.88
C PHE A 64 -8.73 24.14 20.72
N PRO A 65 -9.65 24.04 21.68
CA PRO A 65 -9.80 22.81 22.45
C PRO A 65 -10.17 21.68 21.49
N PHE A 66 -9.25 20.72 21.36
CA PHE A 66 -9.48 19.53 20.55
C PHE A 66 -10.41 18.59 21.31
N MET A 67 -11.65 18.51 20.84
CA MET A 67 -12.71 17.70 21.46
C MET A 67 -13.11 16.48 20.61
N GLY A 68 -12.57 16.39 19.39
CA GLY A 68 -12.96 15.46 18.33
C GLY A 68 -13.64 16.20 17.18
N GLU A 69 -13.59 15.65 15.97
CA GLU A 69 -14.12 16.24 14.73
C GLU A 69 -13.36 17.46 14.18
N GLU A 70 -12.31 17.95 14.85
CA GLU A 70 -11.36 18.88 14.26
C GLU A 70 -10.57 18.23 13.14
N TYR A 71 -10.17 19.03 12.15
CA TYR A 71 -9.46 18.51 11.02
C TYR A 71 -8.34 19.42 10.53
N VAL A 72 -7.43 18.81 9.77
CA VAL A 72 -6.33 19.48 9.08
C VAL A 72 -6.56 19.39 7.58
N ASP A 73 -6.46 20.53 6.89
CA ASP A 73 -6.34 20.58 5.44
C ASP A 73 -4.87 20.75 5.05
N ILE A 74 -4.40 19.90 4.15
CA ILE A 74 -3.04 19.99 3.61
C ILE A 74 -3.08 20.15 2.08
N ASP A 75 -2.13 20.93 1.55
CA ASP A 75 -1.80 21.01 0.13
C ASP A 75 -0.27 21.11 0.01
N ILE A 76 0.33 20.06 -0.51
CA ILE A 76 1.77 19.87 -0.58
C ILE A 76 2.13 19.41 -2.00
N VAL A 77 3.13 20.03 -2.62
CA VAL A 77 3.55 19.69 -3.98
C VAL A 77 5.06 19.75 -4.14
N THR A 78 5.62 18.79 -4.87
CA THR A 78 6.97 18.87 -5.41
C THR A 78 6.92 19.82 -6.61
N PRO A 79 7.74 20.90 -6.64
CA PRO A 79 7.83 21.79 -7.82
C PRO A 79 8.10 21.00 -9.10
N GLY A 80 7.40 21.34 -10.19
CA GLY A 80 7.53 20.64 -11.46
C GLY A 80 6.66 19.37 -11.61
N THR A 81 5.96 18.91 -10.55
CA THR A 81 4.96 17.84 -10.66
C THR A 81 3.54 18.40 -10.70
N SER A 82 2.66 17.70 -11.43
CA SER A 82 1.23 18.04 -11.50
C SER A 82 0.37 17.32 -10.47
N LYS A 83 0.98 16.53 -9.58
CA LYS A 83 0.27 15.66 -8.63
C LYS A 83 0.58 16.06 -7.18
N PRO A 84 -0.13 17.04 -6.61
CA PRO A 84 0.03 17.41 -5.21
C PRO A 84 -0.59 16.35 -4.28
N ILE A 85 -0.15 16.37 -3.02
CA ILE A 85 -0.82 15.67 -1.91
C ILE A 85 -1.81 16.67 -1.32
N ILE A 86 -3.08 16.47 -1.59
CA ILE A 86 -4.18 17.30 -1.08
C ILE A 86 -5.12 16.40 -0.29
N GLY A 87 -5.49 16.83 0.91
CA GLY A 87 -6.44 16.06 1.70
C GLY A 87 -6.94 16.80 2.94
N LYS A 88 -8.13 16.36 3.37
CA LYS A 88 -8.74 16.72 4.64
C LYS A 88 -8.64 15.51 5.56
N PHE A 89 -7.99 15.71 6.72
CA PHE A 89 -7.72 14.65 7.68
C PHE A 89 -8.27 15.05 9.06
N TYR A 90 -9.08 14.16 9.65
CA TYR A 90 -9.63 14.38 10.99
C TYR A 90 -8.64 13.97 12.07
N ILE A 91 -8.50 14.82 13.06
CA ILE A 91 -7.58 14.61 14.18
C ILE A 91 -8.23 13.59 15.14
N TYR A 92 -7.55 12.49 15.39
CA TYR A 92 -8.03 11.48 16.33
C TYR A 92 -7.16 11.33 17.57
N LYS A 93 -5.94 11.88 17.55
CA LYS A 93 -5.02 11.80 18.68
C LYS A 93 -4.01 12.93 18.64
N ILE A 94 -3.67 13.44 19.83
CA ILE A 94 -2.52 14.32 20.07
C ILE A 94 -1.66 13.60 21.10
N GLU A 95 -0.36 13.51 20.84
CA GLU A 95 0.60 12.79 21.68
C GLU A 95 1.92 13.54 21.81
N ASP A 96 2.74 13.09 22.77
CA ASP A 96 4.12 13.57 22.99
C ASP A 96 4.22 15.09 23.18
N ARG A 97 3.34 15.66 24.04
CA ARG A 97 3.38 17.09 24.35
C ARG A 97 4.53 17.39 25.31
N GLU A 98 5.55 18.09 24.80
CA GLU A 98 6.74 18.47 25.55
C GLU A 98 6.96 19.99 25.56
N TYR A 99 7.38 20.52 26.69
CA TYR A 99 7.83 21.92 26.82
C TYR A 99 9.34 21.96 26.58
N THR A 100 9.76 22.51 25.45
CA THR A 100 11.17 22.59 25.04
C THR A 100 11.85 23.83 25.62
N GLN A 101 11.08 24.92 25.83
CA GLN A 101 11.51 26.16 26.43
C GLN A 101 10.36 26.78 27.28
N GLU A 102 10.61 27.89 27.98
CA GLU A 102 9.59 28.50 28.83
C GLU A 102 8.25 28.83 28.14
N ARG A 103 8.26 29.02 26.83
CA ARG A 103 7.07 29.39 26.04
C ARG A 103 6.92 28.62 24.74
N GLU A 104 7.60 27.49 24.63
CA GLU A 104 7.58 26.68 23.41
C GLU A 104 7.15 25.24 23.70
N VAL A 105 6.18 24.76 22.95
CA VAL A 105 5.63 23.41 23.08
C VAL A 105 5.77 22.69 21.75
N VAL A 106 6.18 21.42 21.82
CA VAL A 106 6.20 20.49 20.68
C VAL A 106 5.21 19.38 20.97
N TYR A 107 4.42 19.01 19.98
CA TYR A 107 3.50 17.88 20.07
C TYR A 107 3.21 17.28 18.69
N ILE A 108 2.69 16.06 18.69
CA ILE A 108 2.38 15.30 17.48
C ILE A 108 0.86 15.23 17.32
N ILE A 109 0.36 15.68 16.17
CA ILE A 109 -1.02 15.50 15.75
C ILE A 109 -1.08 14.27 14.86
N LYS A 110 -1.94 13.30 15.23
CA LYS A 110 -2.30 12.14 14.39
C LYS A 110 -3.66 12.38 13.80
N ALA A 111 -3.74 12.26 12.49
CA ALA A 111 -4.99 12.45 11.75
C ALA A 111 -5.21 11.36 10.71
N ILE A 112 -6.44 11.18 10.26
CA ILE A 112 -6.86 10.12 9.34
C ILE A 112 -7.94 10.66 8.39
N SER A 113 -8.11 10.01 7.26
CA SER A 113 -9.14 10.36 6.27
C SER A 113 -10.55 10.44 6.87
N GLU A 114 -11.36 11.38 6.39
CA GLU A 114 -12.72 11.67 6.87
C GLU A 114 -13.62 10.42 6.94
N GLU A 115 -13.48 9.54 5.99
CA GLU A 115 -14.31 8.35 5.87
C GLU A 115 -14.13 7.34 7.01
N PHE A 116 -13.02 7.43 7.76
CA PHE A 116 -12.84 6.64 8.98
C PHE A 116 -13.90 6.99 10.04
N LEU A 117 -14.21 8.26 10.22
CA LEU A 117 -15.27 8.69 11.16
C LEU A 117 -16.64 8.22 10.65
N SER A 118 -16.88 8.32 9.35
CA SER A 118 -18.12 7.83 8.73
C SER A 118 -18.27 6.32 8.95
N ASP A 119 -17.21 5.53 8.82
CA ASP A 119 -17.23 4.08 9.09
C ASP A 119 -17.50 3.74 10.54
N ALA A 120 -16.88 4.48 11.47
CA ALA A 120 -17.05 4.27 12.91
C ALA A 120 -18.51 4.52 13.34
N ASN A 121 -19.13 5.56 12.80
CA ASN A 121 -20.47 6.02 13.17
C ASN A 121 -21.60 5.29 12.41
N THR A 122 -21.30 4.66 11.27
CA THR A 122 -22.30 4.01 10.43
C THR A 122 -22.35 2.51 10.69
N LYS A 123 -23.55 1.97 10.95
CA LYS A 123 -23.80 0.54 11.06
C LYS A 123 -24.89 0.11 10.07
N ILE A 124 -24.62 -0.96 9.36
CA ILE A 124 -25.47 -1.45 8.28
C ILE A 124 -26.13 -2.75 8.71
N SER A 125 -27.49 -2.77 8.60
CA SER A 125 -28.32 -3.98 8.78
C SER A 125 -29.15 -4.15 7.52
N LYS A 126 -28.56 -4.74 6.47
CA LYS A 126 -29.19 -4.86 5.15
C LYS A 126 -28.71 -6.12 4.44
N ALA A 127 -29.60 -6.70 3.63
CA ALA A 127 -29.25 -7.77 2.71
C ALA A 127 -28.77 -7.20 1.37
N TYR A 128 -27.70 -7.76 0.86
CA TYR A 128 -27.11 -7.44 -0.44
C TYR A 128 -27.14 -8.67 -1.33
N SER A 129 -27.49 -8.46 -2.61
CA SER A 129 -27.49 -9.51 -3.64
C SER A 129 -27.06 -8.93 -4.96
N GLY A 130 -26.38 -9.73 -5.77
CA GLY A 130 -25.90 -9.34 -7.11
C GLY A 130 -24.38 -9.29 -7.19
N SER A 131 -23.87 -8.43 -8.07
CA SER A 131 -22.43 -8.25 -8.26
C SER A 131 -21.77 -7.69 -7.00
N ILE A 132 -20.59 -8.22 -6.68
CA ILE A 132 -19.80 -7.71 -5.55
C ILE A 132 -19.40 -6.26 -5.78
N SER A 133 -18.95 -5.93 -7.00
CA SER A 133 -18.55 -4.56 -7.35
C SER A 133 -19.70 -3.54 -7.19
N GLU A 134 -20.95 -3.88 -7.55
CA GLU A 134 -22.09 -3.02 -7.32
C GLU A 134 -22.40 -2.82 -5.82
N SER A 135 -22.27 -3.90 -5.04
CA SER A 135 -22.46 -3.82 -3.59
C SER A 135 -21.40 -2.92 -2.94
N VAL A 136 -20.14 -3.03 -3.36
CA VAL A 136 -19.04 -2.15 -2.89
C VAL A 136 -19.31 -0.70 -3.29
N PHE A 137 -19.75 -0.45 -4.51
CA PHE A 137 -20.08 0.91 -4.97
C PHE A 137 -21.20 1.55 -4.12
N LYS A 138 -22.23 0.79 -3.76
CA LYS A 138 -23.32 1.26 -2.87
C LYS A 138 -22.80 1.56 -1.47
N LEU A 139 -21.90 0.71 -0.93
CA LEU A 139 -21.30 0.86 0.40
C LEU A 139 -20.35 2.06 0.49
N LEU A 140 -19.64 2.39 -0.58
CA LEU A 140 -18.82 3.60 -0.67
C LEU A 140 -19.69 4.86 -0.82
N GLY A 141 -20.85 4.74 -1.47
CA GLY A 141 -21.81 5.82 -1.66
C GLY A 141 -22.75 6.03 -0.46
N LYS A 142 -23.96 6.46 -0.78
CA LYS A 142 -24.99 6.89 0.21
C LYS A 142 -25.41 5.82 1.20
N GLU A 143 -25.25 4.55 0.89
CA GLU A 143 -25.65 3.46 1.78
C GLU A 143 -24.64 3.17 2.88
N GLY A 144 -23.43 3.72 2.80
CA GLY A 144 -22.33 3.46 3.74
C GLY A 144 -21.49 4.68 4.06
N LEU A 145 -20.32 4.82 3.45
CA LEU A 145 -19.36 5.87 3.77
C LEU A 145 -19.76 7.26 3.29
N ASN A 146 -20.66 7.35 2.29
CA ASN A 146 -21.06 8.59 1.64
C ASN A 146 -19.88 9.46 1.19
N THR A 147 -18.81 8.80 0.68
CA THR A 147 -17.59 9.50 0.27
C THR A 147 -17.83 10.43 -0.93
N LYS A 148 -17.11 11.55 -0.91
CA LYS A 148 -17.03 12.49 -2.04
C LYS A 148 -15.81 12.22 -2.92
N LYS A 149 -14.89 11.37 -2.46
CA LYS A 149 -13.68 10.99 -3.18
C LYS A 149 -14.01 10.11 -4.39
N LYS A 150 -13.12 10.08 -5.33
CA LYS A 150 -13.25 9.21 -6.52
C LYS A 150 -13.31 7.74 -6.10
N MET A 151 -14.24 7.00 -6.68
CA MET A 151 -14.42 5.57 -6.45
C MET A 151 -13.96 4.78 -7.68
N LEU A 152 -12.87 4.06 -7.54
CA LEU A 152 -12.25 3.25 -8.59
C LEU A 152 -12.57 1.76 -8.31
N VAL A 153 -13.80 1.36 -8.63
CA VAL A 153 -14.33 0.01 -8.38
C VAL A 153 -14.24 -0.82 -9.65
N GLN A 154 -13.41 -1.84 -9.62
CA GLN A 154 -13.26 -2.80 -10.72
C GLN A 154 -14.37 -3.84 -10.67
N THR A 155 -14.93 -4.21 -11.85
CA THR A 155 -15.98 -5.21 -11.97
C THR A 155 -15.51 -6.60 -11.55
N THR A 156 -16.35 -7.31 -10.78
CA THR A 156 -16.11 -8.69 -10.34
C THR A 156 -16.82 -9.70 -11.24
N ALA A 157 -16.23 -10.89 -11.41
CA ALA A 157 -16.82 -11.96 -12.21
C ALA A 157 -17.94 -12.72 -11.48
N ASN A 158 -17.96 -12.64 -10.16
CA ASN A 158 -18.89 -13.41 -9.35
C ASN A 158 -19.92 -12.52 -8.64
N THR A 159 -21.03 -13.16 -8.33
CA THR A 159 -22.12 -12.55 -7.52
C THR A 159 -22.09 -13.11 -6.11
N THR A 160 -22.69 -12.38 -5.18
CA THR A 160 -22.85 -12.81 -3.80
C THR A 160 -24.22 -12.46 -3.28
N LYS A 161 -24.63 -13.19 -2.23
CA LYS A 161 -25.78 -12.84 -1.39
C LYS A 161 -25.31 -12.88 0.04
N PHE A 162 -25.39 -11.78 0.76
CA PHE A 162 -25.04 -11.73 2.17
C PHE A 162 -25.92 -10.74 2.93
N VAL A 163 -25.98 -10.92 4.23
CA VAL A 163 -26.66 -10.00 5.14
C VAL A 163 -25.59 -9.34 6.00
N ALA A 164 -25.51 -8.02 5.94
CA ALA A 164 -24.73 -7.26 6.88
C ALA A 164 -25.49 -7.21 8.21
N GLY A 165 -24.96 -7.89 9.24
CA GLY A 165 -25.56 -7.95 10.56
C GLY A 165 -24.97 -6.89 11.47
N PHE A 166 -25.40 -5.63 11.35
CA PHE A 166 -24.88 -4.50 12.13
C PHE A 166 -23.35 -4.29 11.99
N TRP A 167 -22.88 -4.38 10.74
CA TRP A 167 -21.47 -4.19 10.38
C TRP A 167 -21.19 -2.76 9.93
N SER A 168 -19.94 -2.31 10.15
CA SER A 168 -19.49 -1.07 9.52
C SER A 168 -19.34 -1.24 8.00
N PRO A 169 -19.42 -0.17 7.21
CA PRO A 169 -19.24 -0.21 5.76
C PRO A 169 -17.92 -0.87 5.33
N ILE A 170 -16.81 -0.51 5.97
CA ILE A 170 -15.50 -1.08 5.68
C ILE A 170 -15.44 -2.58 6.01
N LYS A 171 -16.05 -3.01 7.11
CA LYS A 171 -16.14 -4.43 7.43
C LYS A 171 -16.90 -5.20 6.35
N CYS A 172 -17.98 -4.64 5.81
CA CYS A 172 -18.70 -5.22 4.67
C CYS A 172 -17.82 -5.28 3.41
N ILE A 173 -17.10 -4.20 3.08
CA ILE A 173 -16.24 -4.15 1.90
C ILE A 173 -15.08 -5.15 2.02
N ASN A 174 -14.44 -5.24 3.19
CA ASN A 174 -13.38 -6.19 3.44
C ASN A 174 -13.87 -7.65 3.35
N TYR A 175 -15.07 -7.94 3.87
CA TYR A 175 -15.71 -9.24 3.65
C TYR A 175 -15.93 -9.52 2.16
N LEU A 176 -16.44 -8.55 1.41
CA LEU A 176 -16.67 -8.67 -0.02
C LEU A 176 -15.34 -8.87 -0.79
N SER A 177 -14.26 -8.18 -0.40
CA SER A 177 -12.95 -8.32 -1.04
C SER A 177 -12.38 -9.74 -0.93
N THR A 178 -12.64 -10.43 0.19
CA THR A 178 -12.21 -11.83 0.37
C THR A 178 -12.97 -12.82 -0.51
N ASN A 179 -14.19 -12.45 -0.94
CA ASN A 179 -15.05 -13.25 -1.80
C ASN A 179 -14.96 -12.88 -3.27
N ALA A 180 -14.36 -11.74 -3.61
CA ALA A 180 -14.31 -11.20 -4.96
C ALA A 180 -13.32 -11.97 -5.84
N VAL A 181 -13.73 -12.20 -7.09
CA VAL A 181 -12.93 -12.87 -8.12
C VAL A 181 -12.93 -12.00 -9.37
N SER A 182 -11.75 -11.80 -9.96
CA SER A 182 -11.60 -11.03 -11.20
C SER A 182 -12.10 -11.80 -12.41
N GLN A 183 -12.24 -11.11 -13.53
CA GLN A 183 -12.59 -11.74 -14.82
C GLN A 183 -11.55 -12.81 -15.24
N LYS A 184 -10.30 -12.65 -14.79
CA LYS A 184 -9.21 -13.62 -14.97
C LYS A 184 -9.22 -14.77 -13.96
N LYS A 185 -10.28 -14.89 -13.13
CA LYS A 185 -10.43 -15.90 -12.06
C LYS A 185 -9.42 -15.77 -10.92
N SER A 186 -8.79 -14.61 -10.76
CA SER A 186 -7.90 -14.32 -9.64
C SER A 186 -8.68 -13.79 -8.42
N PRO A 187 -8.47 -14.35 -7.21
CA PRO A 187 -9.11 -13.90 -5.98
C PRO A 187 -8.24 -12.85 -5.25
N SER A 188 -7.71 -11.88 -5.96
CA SER A 188 -6.68 -10.95 -5.49
C SER A 188 -7.19 -9.55 -5.15
N TYR A 189 -8.52 -9.38 -4.96
CA TYR A 189 -9.10 -8.07 -4.67
C TYR A 189 -8.64 -7.53 -3.32
N LEU A 190 -8.28 -6.22 -3.31
CA LEU A 190 -8.09 -5.41 -2.12
C LEU A 190 -8.93 -4.15 -2.18
N PHE A 191 -9.16 -3.58 -1.00
CA PHE A 191 -9.77 -2.28 -0.82
C PHE A 191 -8.82 -1.37 -0.07
N TYR A 192 -8.45 -0.25 -0.67
CA TYR A 192 -7.51 0.71 -0.12
C TYR A 192 -7.79 2.12 -0.62
N GLU A 193 -7.33 3.09 0.14
CA GLU A 193 -7.33 4.49 -0.25
C GLU A 193 -5.92 4.90 -0.68
N ASN A 194 -5.84 5.62 -1.79
CA ASN A 194 -4.66 6.38 -2.18
C ASN A 194 -5.08 7.83 -2.47
N ARG A 195 -4.15 8.70 -2.79
CA ARG A 195 -4.48 10.10 -3.09
C ARG A 195 -5.46 10.30 -4.26
N ASP A 196 -5.60 9.34 -5.17
CA ASP A 196 -6.56 9.41 -6.29
C ASP A 196 -7.98 9.04 -5.85
N GLY A 197 -8.15 8.48 -4.64
CA GLY A 197 -9.42 8.08 -4.06
C GLY A 197 -9.46 6.63 -3.58
N PHE A 198 -10.66 6.08 -3.44
CA PHE A 198 -10.87 4.71 -3.00
C PHE A 198 -10.76 3.72 -4.15
N ASN A 199 -9.99 2.68 -3.94
CA ASN A 199 -9.73 1.63 -4.92
C ASN A 199 -10.28 0.30 -4.42
N PHE A 200 -11.08 -0.36 -5.24
CA PHE A 200 -11.46 -1.76 -5.08
C PHE A 200 -11.03 -2.50 -6.35
N LYS A 201 -9.83 -3.05 -6.32
CA LYS A 201 -9.17 -3.61 -7.51
C LYS A 201 -8.55 -4.96 -7.23
N ALA A 202 -8.44 -5.77 -8.28
CA ALA A 202 -7.60 -6.97 -8.26
C ALA A 202 -6.13 -6.56 -8.41
N ILE A 203 -5.29 -7.02 -7.49
CA ILE A 203 -3.84 -6.76 -7.54
C ILE A 203 -3.22 -7.25 -8.85
N ASP A 204 -3.70 -8.38 -9.37
CA ASP A 204 -3.28 -8.96 -10.63
C ASP A 204 -3.31 -7.99 -11.82
N ASP A 205 -4.29 -7.09 -11.82
CA ASP A 205 -4.41 -6.10 -12.91
C ASP A 205 -3.43 -4.93 -12.70
N LEU A 206 -3.09 -4.59 -11.44
CA LEU A 206 -2.03 -3.62 -11.15
C LEU A 206 -0.65 -4.11 -11.61
N LEU A 207 -0.41 -5.44 -11.56
CA LEU A 207 0.86 -6.02 -12.01
C LEU A 207 1.10 -5.89 -13.53
N LEU A 208 0.06 -5.54 -14.30
CA LEU A 208 0.14 -5.30 -15.75
C LEU A 208 0.56 -3.87 -16.09
N ASP A 209 0.47 -2.95 -15.14
CA ASP A 209 0.78 -1.55 -15.38
C ASP A 209 2.24 -1.36 -15.83
N SER A 210 2.49 -0.32 -16.62
CA SER A 210 3.83 0.06 -17.03
C SER A 210 4.68 0.50 -15.84
N THR A 211 5.99 0.40 -15.96
CA THR A 211 6.92 0.91 -14.96
C THR A 211 6.79 2.43 -14.86
N TYR A 212 6.44 2.93 -13.67
CA TYR A 212 6.29 4.35 -13.41
C TYR A 212 7.62 5.04 -13.22
N HIS A 213 8.55 4.41 -12.49
CA HIS A 213 9.86 4.97 -12.18
C HIS A 213 10.91 3.85 -12.04
N THR A 214 12.17 4.19 -12.29
CA THR A 214 13.30 3.28 -12.12
C THR A 214 14.23 3.81 -11.03
N PHE A 215 14.50 3.00 -10.02
CA PHE A 215 15.42 3.29 -8.95
C PHE A 215 16.72 2.51 -9.11
N ILE A 216 17.85 3.17 -8.83
CA ILE A 216 19.19 2.63 -9.00
C ILE A 216 19.95 2.78 -7.69
N LYS A 217 20.49 1.67 -7.17
CA LYS A 217 21.43 1.68 -6.07
C LYS A 217 22.85 1.72 -6.63
N ASP A 218 23.49 2.88 -6.56
CA ASP A 218 24.91 3.01 -6.93
C ASP A 218 25.80 2.66 -5.74
N ASN A 219 26.79 1.80 -5.95
CA ASN A 219 27.80 1.49 -4.96
C ASN A 219 28.93 2.52 -4.89
N TYR A 220 28.93 3.48 -5.81
CA TYR A 220 29.95 4.52 -5.92
C TYR A 220 29.34 5.90 -5.79
N THR A 221 29.90 6.70 -4.92
CA THR A 221 29.85 8.16 -5.04
C THR A 221 30.45 8.51 -6.41
N ARG A 222 29.62 8.86 -7.37
CA ARG A 222 30.07 9.39 -8.64
C ARG A 222 30.72 10.75 -8.40
N THR A 223 31.97 10.76 -8.01
CA THR A 223 32.89 11.83 -8.36
C THR A 223 33.26 11.53 -9.81
N GLU A 224 32.48 11.99 -10.76
CA GLU A 224 32.97 12.19 -12.12
C GLU A 224 33.99 13.32 -12.06
N VAL A 225 35.23 12.93 -11.84
CA VAL A 225 36.35 13.78 -12.19
C VAL A 225 36.42 13.71 -13.72
N ASP A 226 35.83 14.67 -14.38
CA ASP A 226 36.15 14.92 -15.79
C ASP A 226 37.66 15.10 -15.89
N ASP A 227 38.31 14.44 -16.84
CA ASP A 227 39.74 14.53 -17.16
C ASP A 227 40.22 15.97 -17.47
N GLY A 228 39.34 16.97 -17.37
CA GLY A 228 39.58 18.37 -17.59
C GLY A 228 39.55 19.31 -16.39
N GLY A 229 39.39 18.80 -15.17
CA GLY A 229 39.48 19.62 -13.94
C GLY A 229 38.35 20.64 -13.75
N SER A 230 37.23 20.55 -14.45
CA SER A 230 36.06 21.41 -14.27
C SER A 230 35.13 20.79 -13.24
N VAL A 231 35.12 21.31 -12.02
CA VAL A 231 34.09 21.06 -11.01
C VAL A 231 32.78 21.69 -11.49
N GLY A 232 31.78 20.86 -11.79
CA GLY A 232 30.41 21.32 -11.88
C GLY A 232 29.75 21.29 -13.22
N SER A 233 29.41 20.14 -13.76
CA SER A 233 28.17 20.05 -14.52
C SER A 233 27.00 20.16 -13.55
N ILE A 234 26.07 21.09 -13.80
CA ILE A 234 24.79 21.18 -13.09
C ILE A 234 24.09 19.84 -13.35
N LYS A 235 24.09 18.94 -12.34
CA LYS A 235 23.40 17.64 -12.44
C LYS A 235 21.91 17.93 -12.57
N ASP A 236 21.27 17.30 -13.55
CA ASP A 236 19.82 17.36 -13.68
C ASP A 236 19.20 16.81 -12.38
N PRO A 237 18.42 17.61 -11.63
CA PRO A 237 17.75 17.14 -10.42
C PRO A 237 16.90 15.90 -10.65
N ASN A 238 16.44 15.65 -11.89
CA ASN A 238 15.65 14.47 -12.23
C ASN A 238 16.45 13.17 -12.18
N GLU A 239 17.75 13.19 -12.38
CA GLU A 239 18.61 12.01 -12.23
C GLU A 239 18.77 11.60 -10.75
N ASP A 240 18.80 12.58 -9.85
CA ASP A 240 18.92 12.30 -8.42
C ASP A 240 17.67 11.58 -7.87
N TYR A 241 16.48 11.79 -8.46
CA TYR A 241 15.27 11.04 -8.08
C TYR A 241 15.34 9.53 -8.38
N LYS A 242 16.24 9.08 -9.23
CA LYS A 242 16.48 7.66 -9.49
C LYS A 242 17.30 6.99 -8.38
N ARG A 243 17.91 7.76 -7.50
CA ARG A 243 18.88 7.29 -6.51
C ARG A 243 18.19 6.66 -5.31
N VAL A 244 18.66 5.47 -4.94
CA VAL A 244 18.29 4.81 -3.67
C VAL A 244 19.27 5.26 -2.59
N MET A 245 18.77 5.98 -1.57
CA MET A 245 19.56 6.46 -0.45
C MET A 245 19.87 5.33 0.54
N SER A 246 18.83 4.59 0.92
CA SER A 246 18.93 3.44 1.82
C SER A 246 18.15 2.25 1.28
N LEU A 247 18.63 1.05 1.54
CA LEU A 247 18.03 -0.21 1.13
C LEU A 247 18.01 -1.17 2.31
N SER A 248 16.84 -1.69 2.64
CA SER A 248 16.67 -2.73 3.65
C SER A 248 15.91 -3.91 3.07
N ILE A 249 16.46 -5.11 3.27
CA ILE A 249 15.86 -6.38 2.84
C ILE A 249 15.66 -7.21 4.11
N PRO A 250 14.48 -7.14 4.74
CA PRO A 250 14.25 -7.76 6.06
C PRO A 250 14.33 -9.28 6.00
N VAL A 251 13.88 -9.88 4.90
CA VAL A 251 13.89 -11.34 4.73
C VAL A 251 14.18 -11.69 3.28
N VAL A 252 15.25 -12.44 3.05
CA VAL A 252 15.60 -12.96 1.72
C VAL A 252 14.89 -14.29 1.43
N SER A 253 14.78 -15.16 2.44
CA SER A 253 14.10 -16.45 2.34
C SER A 253 13.66 -16.96 3.70
N ASP A 254 12.40 -17.36 3.81
CA ASP A 254 11.82 -18.00 4.99
C ASP A 254 11.01 -19.22 4.56
N TYR A 255 11.69 -20.37 4.50
CA TYR A 255 11.05 -21.62 4.06
C TYR A 255 10.08 -22.19 5.10
N MET A 256 10.35 -21.97 6.39
CA MET A 256 9.46 -22.44 7.45
C MET A 256 8.14 -21.71 7.43
N ASN A 257 8.17 -20.40 7.24
CA ASN A 257 6.97 -19.61 7.07
C ASN A 257 6.21 -20.00 5.79
N ASP A 258 6.91 -20.28 4.68
CA ASP A 258 6.29 -20.76 3.44
C ASP A 258 5.50 -22.08 3.66
N ILE A 259 6.00 -22.98 4.50
CA ILE A 259 5.31 -24.23 4.87
C ILE A 259 4.09 -23.91 5.75
N GLN A 260 4.29 -23.14 6.80
CA GLN A 260 3.24 -22.83 7.79
C GLN A 260 2.07 -22.06 7.18
N THR A 261 2.34 -21.13 6.30
CA THR A 261 1.32 -20.32 5.63
C THR A 261 0.65 -21.02 4.45
N GLY A 262 1.18 -22.16 4.03
CA GLY A 262 0.64 -22.92 2.89
C GLY A 262 0.82 -22.25 1.54
N ARG A 263 1.92 -21.49 1.37
CA ARG A 263 2.22 -20.75 0.14
C ARG A 263 2.20 -21.65 -1.11
N LEU A 264 2.87 -22.79 -1.05
CA LEU A 264 2.99 -23.72 -2.19
C LEU A 264 1.97 -24.85 -2.17
N LYS A 265 1.55 -25.29 -0.98
CA LYS A 265 0.63 -26.39 -0.80
C LYS A 265 -0.14 -26.24 0.52
N SER A 266 -1.46 -26.45 0.45
CA SER A 266 -2.32 -26.38 1.63
C SER A 266 -3.47 -27.36 1.55
N ARG A 267 -3.98 -27.78 2.70
CA ARG A 267 -5.20 -28.58 2.83
C ARG A 267 -6.26 -27.80 3.59
N MET A 268 -7.42 -27.62 2.98
CA MET A 268 -8.59 -27.03 3.62
C MET A 268 -9.56 -28.11 4.05
N ILE A 269 -9.91 -28.11 5.32
CA ILE A 269 -10.96 -28.93 5.88
C ILE A 269 -12.18 -28.04 6.09
N SER A 270 -13.30 -28.43 5.50
CA SER A 270 -14.56 -27.70 5.62
C SER A 270 -15.62 -28.63 6.19
N TYR A 271 -16.24 -28.21 7.28
CA TYR A 271 -17.35 -28.92 7.93
C TYR A 271 -18.63 -28.09 7.80
N ASP A 272 -19.65 -28.71 7.26
CA ASP A 272 -20.98 -28.11 7.13
C ASP A 272 -21.85 -28.54 8.31
N ILE A 273 -22.18 -27.58 9.16
CA ILE A 273 -22.95 -27.82 10.38
C ILE A 273 -24.38 -28.30 10.06
N VAL A 274 -24.97 -27.76 8.99
CA VAL A 274 -26.37 -28.05 8.63
C VAL A 274 -26.50 -29.44 8.01
N THR A 275 -25.70 -29.74 7.01
CA THR A 275 -25.72 -31.04 6.32
C THR A 275 -24.83 -32.07 6.99
N LYS A 276 -24.08 -31.69 8.05
CA LYS A 276 -23.10 -32.55 8.76
C LYS A 276 -22.06 -33.18 7.83
N LYS A 277 -21.78 -32.51 6.70
CA LYS A 277 -20.85 -33.02 5.69
C LYS A 277 -19.44 -32.47 5.94
N TYR A 278 -18.49 -33.40 5.96
CA TYR A 278 -17.06 -33.11 6.02
C TYR A 278 -16.48 -33.15 4.59
N THR A 279 -15.66 -32.16 4.24
CA THR A 279 -14.92 -32.15 2.98
C THR A 279 -13.48 -31.69 3.22
N ALA A 280 -12.52 -32.40 2.60
CA ALA A 280 -11.12 -32.00 2.57
C ALA A 280 -10.73 -31.66 1.13
N LYS A 281 -10.06 -30.54 0.95
CA LYS A 281 -9.60 -30.06 -0.36
C LYS A 281 -8.12 -29.74 -0.29
N ASP A 282 -7.33 -30.39 -1.13
CA ASP A 282 -5.91 -30.12 -1.30
C ASP A 282 -5.70 -29.12 -2.43
N TYR A 283 -4.83 -28.15 -2.18
CA TYR A 283 -4.37 -27.17 -3.15
C TYR A 283 -2.85 -27.27 -3.30
N SER A 284 -2.36 -27.13 -4.51
CA SER A 284 -0.93 -27.02 -4.81
C SER A 284 -0.73 -26.11 -6.00
N VAL A 285 0.16 -25.13 -5.87
CA VAL A 285 0.52 -24.19 -6.95
C VAL A 285 1.00 -24.93 -8.20
N LYS A 286 1.66 -26.08 -8.06
CA LYS A 286 2.14 -26.90 -9.18
C LYS A 286 1.02 -27.53 -9.99
N LYS A 287 -0.06 -28.03 -9.32
CA LYS A 287 -1.19 -28.70 -9.95
C LYS A 287 -2.24 -27.73 -10.48
N ASP A 288 -2.44 -26.65 -9.74
CA ASP A 288 -3.42 -25.62 -10.04
C ASP A 288 -2.74 -24.24 -9.86
N PRO A 289 -1.92 -23.82 -10.86
CA PRO A 289 -1.15 -22.59 -10.77
C PRO A 289 -2.08 -21.39 -10.58
N LEU A 290 -1.56 -20.39 -9.87
CA LEU A 290 -2.27 -19.13 -9.71
C LEU A 290 -2.46 -18.48 -11.08
N PRO A 291 -3.67 -18.02 -11.42
CA PRO A 291 -3.91 -17.24 -12.62
C PRO A 291 -3.39 -15.81 -12.38
N THR A 292 -2.08 -15.65 -12.28
CA THR A 292 -1.46 -14.39 -11.91
C THR A 292 -0.44 -13.95 -12.94
N THR A 293 -0.40 -12.63 -13.14
CA THR A 293 0.65 -12.00 -13.92
C THR A 293 1.94 -11.96 -13.11
N LEU A 294 3.03 -12.35 -13.72
CA LEU A 294 4.35 -12.24 -13.14
C LEU A 294 4.94 -10.85 -13.44
N LEU A 295 5.46 -10.18 -12.42
CA LEU A 295 6.18 -8.91 -12.60
C LEU A 295 7.50 -9.09 -13.35
N ASN A 296 8.16 -10.23 -13.12
CA ASN A 296 9.44 -10.60 -13.75
C ASN A 296 9.32 -11.97 -14.43
N PRO A 297 10.25 -12.35 -15.31
CA PRO A 297 10.10 -13.54 -16.16
C PRO A 297 9.93 -14.86 -15.42
N ASN A 298 10.52 -15.02 -14.23
CA ASN A 298 10.60 -16.30 -13.55
C ASN A 298 9.80 -16.30 -12.25
N PRO A 299 9.01 -17.36 -11.96
CA PRO A 299 8.27 -17.48 -10.71
C PRO A 299 9.19 -17.56 -9.50
N SER A 300 8.69 -17.19 -8.34
CA SER A 300 9.43 -17.17 -7.05
C SER A 300 9.60 -18.55 -6.41
N TYR A 301 9.36 -19.64 -7.15
CA TYR A 301 9.48 -21.01 -6.66
C TYR A 301 10.06 -21.94 -7.73
N SER A 302 10.86 -22.91 -7.28
CA SER A 302 11.39 -23.96 -8.16
C SER A 302 10.33 -24.99 -8.48
N LYS A 303 10.32 -25.49 -9.72
CA LYS A 303 9.49 -26.64 -10.11
C LYS A 303 9.78 -27.92 -9.31
N TYR A 304 10.96 -28.02 -8.70
CA TYR A 304 11.39 -29.18 -7.90
C TYR A 304 10.96 -29.10 -6.43
N ALA A 305 10.79 -27.88 -5.88
CA ALA A 305 10.52 -27.67 -4.47
C ALA A 305 9.14 -28.14 -3.95
N THR A 306 8.28 -28.63 -4.82
CA THR A 306 6.86 -28.84 -4.51
C THR A 306 6.46 -30.29 -4.20
N SER A 307 7.35 -31.27 -4.41
CA SER A 307 6.93 -32.68 -4.35
C SER A 307 6.73 -33.21 -2.92
N ASN A 308 7.55 -32.76 -1.96
CA ASN A 308 7.58 -33.31 -0.61
C ASN A 308 7.40 -32.25 0.50
N SER A 309 7.01 -31.02 0.16
CA SER A 309 6.80 -29.99 1.18
C SER A 309 5.57 -30.29 2.03
N ALA A 310 5.68 -30.05 3.32
CA ALA A 310 4.54 -30.13 4.24
C ALA A 310 3.44 -29.15 3.80
N SER A 311 2.19 -29.49 4.11
CA SER A 311 1.05 -28.64 3.81
C SER A 311 0.50 -28.04 5.09
N THR A 312 0.12 -26.77 5.03
CA THR A 312 -0.67 -26.14 6.10
C THR A 312 -2.07 -26.70 6.09
N MET A 313 -2.55 -27.09 7.26
CA MET A 313 -3.92 -27.53 7.45
C MET A 313 -4.70 -26.47 8.21
N PHE A 314 -5.88 -26.15 7.73
CA PHE A 314 -6.80 -25.29 8.46
C PHE A 314 -8.24 -25.79 8.29
N SER A 315 -9.05 -25.55 9.31
CA SER A 315 -10.46 -25.90 9.32
C SER A 315 -11.30 -24.66 9.16
N MET A 316 -12.28 -24.74 8.27
CA MET A 316 -13.19 -23.64 7.98
C MET A 316 -14.62 -24.16 8.01
N PRO A 317 -15.51 -23.59 8.85
CA PRO A 317 -16.92 -23.94 8.80
C PRO A 317 -17.52 -23.48 7.48
N ARG A 318 -18.42 -24.28 6.96
CA ARG A 318 -19.16 -23.95 5.75
C ARG A 318 -20.32 -23.04 6.10
N TYR A 319 -20.42 -21.89 5.43
CA TYR A 319 -21.51 -20.96 5.59
C TYR A 319 -22.40 -20.95 4.36
N TYR A 320 -23.69 -20.81 4.59
CA TYR A 320 -24.67 -20.66 3.53
C TYR A 320 -25.09 -19.19 3.43
N ASN A 321 -24.88 -18.62 2.28
CA ASN A 321 -25.26 -17.24 2.00
C ASN A 321 -26.76 -17.07 1.73
N ASN A 322 -27.49 -18.18 1.63
CA ASN A 322 -28.91 -18.17 1.28
C ASN A 322 -29.65 -19.25 2.07
N PHE A 323 -30.63 -18.84 2.84
CA PHE A 323 -31.48 -19.75 3.62
C PHE A 323 -32.38 -20.64 2.75
N SER A 324 -32.64 -20.29 1.50
CA SER A 324 -33.46 -21.07 0.59
C SER A 324 -32.70 -22.08 -0.25
N ASN A 325 -31.41 -21.82 -0.53
CA ASN A 325 -30.52 -22.71 -1.30
C ASN A 325 -29.17 -22.81 -0.58
N PHE A 326 -28.87 -23.98 -0.05
CA PHE A 326 -27.58 -24.27 0.60
C PHE A 326 -26.47 -24.37 -0.44
N THR A 327 -25.96 -23.23 -0.88
CA THR A 327 -24.84 -23.18 -1.82
C THR A 327 -23.53 -22.93 -1.08
N ASP A 328 -22.45 -23.48 -1.59
CA ASP A 328 -21.11 -23.21 -1.10
C ASP A 328 -20.80 -21.74 -1.14
N VAL A 329 -20.19 -21.24 -0.05
CA VAL A 329 -19.62 -19.90 -0.01
C VAL A 329 -18.51 -19.82 -1.07
N THR A 330 -18.53 -18.79 -1.89
CA THR A 330 -17.57 -18.66 -2.99
C THR A 330 -16.13 -18.66 -2.50
N ASN A 331 -15.84 -18.08 -1.32
CA ASN A 331 -14.50 -18.05 -0.78
C ASN A 331 -13.96 -19.43 -0.38
N ALA A 332 -14.84 -20.41 -0.04
CA ALA A 332 -14.39 -21.78 0.21
C ALA A 332 -13.73 -22.44 -1.01
N LYS A 333 -14.00 -21.92 -2.21
CA LYS A 333 -13.36 -22.38 -3.46
C LYS A 333 -12.06 -21.67 -3.76
N THR A 334 -11.89 -20.46 -3.27
CA THR A 334 -10.82 -19.52 -3.66
C THR A 334 -9.86 -19.16 -2.54
N ILE A 335 -10.21 -19.43 -1.27
CA ILE A 335 -9.42 -18.99 -0.10
C ILE A 335 -7.97 -19.50 -0.14
N GLN A 336 -7.76 -20.78 -0.51
CA GLN A 336 -6.43 -21.36 -0.60
C GLN A 336 -5.60 -20.65 -1.69
N LYS A 337 -6.21 -20.38 -2.85
CA LYS A 337 -5.57 -19.60 -3.93
C LYS A 337 -5.27 -18.18 -3.50
N ARG A 338 -6.19 -17.52 -2.80
CA ARG A 338 -5.99 -16.16 -2.28
C ARG A 338 -4.83 -16.10 -1.28
N MET A 339 -4.79 -17.02 -0.32
CA MET A 339 -3.69 -17.11 0.64
C MET A 339 -2.35 -17.33 -0.07
N SER A 340 -2.30 -18.30 -0.98
CA SER A 340 -1.11 -18.58 -1.76
C SER A 340 -0.68 -17.37 -2.61
N PHE A 341 -1.63 -16.65 -3.22
CA PHE A 341 -1.35 -15.44 -4.01
C PHE A 341 -0.65 -14.37 -3.16
N PHE A 342 -1.24 -13.99 -2.01
CA PHE A 342 -0.66 -12.95 -1.16
C PHE A 342 0.68 -13.37 -0.53
N GLN A 343 0.84 -14.66 -0.19
CA GLN A 343 2.11 -15.17 0.31
C GLN A 343 3.21 -15.15 -0.79
N ASN A 344 2.84 -15.43 -2.03
CA ASN A 344 3.78 -15.31 -3.15
C ASN A 344 4.14 -13.85 -3.44
N LEU A 345 3.19 -12.94 -3.36
CA LEU A 345 3.41 -11.51 -3.58
C LEU A 345 4.34 -10.91 -2.49
N ASN A 346 4.16 -11.33 -1.24
CA ASN A 346 4.94 -10.85 -0.10
C ASN A 346 6.27 -11.62 0.11
N LYS A 347 6.61 -12.57 -0.76
CA LYS A 347 7.83 -13.37 -0.65
C LYS A 347 9.09 -12.51 -0.69
N PHE A 348 9.11 -11.54 -1.58
CA PHE A 348 10.21 -10.59 -1.73
C PHE A 348 9.70 -9.21 -1.34
N ARG A 349 10.11 -8.79 -0.15
CA ARG A 349 9.81 -7.46 0.38
C ARG A 349 11.10 -6.69 0.54
N VAL A 350 11.13 -5.48 0.02
CA VAL A 350 12.28 -4.58 0.08
C VAL A 350 11.78 -3.21 0.51
N THR A 351 12.47 -2.58 1.44
CA THR A 351 12.21 -1.20 1.82
C THR A 351 13.32 -0.33 1.28
N VAL A 352 12.96 0.69 0.53
CA VAL A 352 13.90 1.67 -0.02
C VAL A 352 13.57 3.06 0.47
N GLU A 353 14.60 3.81 0.80
CA GLU A 353 14.50 5.23 1.07
C GLU A 353 15.03 5.98 -0.13
N VAL A 354 14.23 6.90 -0.65
CA VAL A 354 14.49 7.65 -1.87
C VAL A 354 14.17 9.13 -1.65
N ILE A 355 14.69 9.97 -2.51
CA ILE A 355 14.34 11.38 -2.52
C ILE A 355 12.84 11.51 -2.85
N GLY A 356 12.12 12.27 -2.05
CA GLY A 356 10.67 12.35 -2.09
C GLY A 356 10.14 13.12 -3.29
N ARG A 357 9.08 12.59 -3.88
CA ARG A 357 8.23 13.26 -4.87
C ARG A 357 6.77 13.04 -4.51
N THR A 358 5.96 14.08 -4.63
CA THR A 358 4.53 13.99 -4.30
C THR A 358 3.73 13.10 -5.25
N ASP A 359 4.29 12.64 -6.35
CA ASP A 359 3.64 11.74 -7.31
C ASP A 359 3.87 10.25 -7.02
N TYR A 360 4.68 9.88 -6.03
CA TYR A 360 4.76 8.50 -5.57
C TYR A 360 3.50 8.13 -4.80
N THR A 361 2.93 6.97 -5.10
CA THR A 361 1.73 6.44 -4.43
C THR A 361 1.69 4.92 -4.52
N ILE A 362 0.90 4.30 -3.67
CA ILE A 362 0.69 2.85 -3.68
C ILE A 362 0.01 2.37 -4.96
N GLY A 363 0.30 1.13 -5.34
CA GLY A 363 -0.24 0.50 -6.55
C GLY A 363 0.55 0.80 -7.82
N GLN A 364 1.57 1.65 -7.78
CA GLN A 364 2.49 1.89 -8.91
C GLN A 364 3.47 0.72 -9.07
N ILE A 365 3.90 0.49 -10.30
CA ILE A 365 5.00 -0.43 -10.62
C ILE A 365 6.28 0.36 -10.78
N VAL A 366 7.32 -0.05 -10.07
CA VAL A 366 8.66 0.53 -10.16
C VAL A 366 9.69 -0.54 -10.51
N GLU A 367 10.77 -0.14 -11.14
CA GLU A 367 11.92 -1.01 -11.38
C GLU A 367 13.04 -0.66 -10.40
N LEU A 368 13.62 -1.67 -9.78
CA LEU A 368 14.72 -1.53 -8.84
C LEU A 368 15.96 -2.23 -9.39
N ASN A 369 17.05 -1.48 -9.59
CA ASN A 369 18.32 -1.95 -10.10
C ASN A 369 19.37 -1.88 -9.00
N ILE A 370 19.81 -3.05 -8.53
CA ILE A 370 20.83 -3.20 -7.48
C ILE A 370 22.02 -3.93 -8.08
N PRO A 371 23.24 -3.42 -7.94
CA PRO A 371 24.43 -4.11 -8.40
C PRO A 371 24.66 -5.36 -7.55
N LYS A 372 25.20 -6.42 -8.17
CA LYS A 372 25.56 -7.63 -7.44
C LYS A 372 26.71 -7.37 -6.44
N ALA A 373 26.66 -8.06 -5.32
CA ALA A 373 27.75 -8.04 -4.37
C ALA A 373 28.90 -8.92 -4.91
N GLY A 374 30.06 -8.34 -5.13
CA GLY A 374 31.23 -9.07 -5.62
C GLY A 374 31.98 -8.35 -6.74
N ILE A 375 33.03 -8.99 -7.22
CA ILE A 375 33.86 -8.43 -8.30
C ILE A 375 33.08 -8.52 -9.61
N ILE A 376 32.83 -7.38 -10.23
CA ILE A 376 32.24 -7.31 -11.57
C ILE A 376 33.34 -7.49 -12.60
N VAL A 377 33.29 -8.56 -13.35
CA VAL A 377 34.23 -8.83 -14.44
C VAL A 377 33.68 -8.22 -15.74
N LYS A 378 34.53 -7.64 -16.57
CA LYS A 378 34.11 -7.01 -17.84
C LYS A 378 33.32 -7.94 -18.79
N SER A 379 33.44 -9.26 -18.61
CA SER A 379 32.69 -10.27 -19.38
C SER A 379 31.30 -10.59 -18.82
N ASP A 380 30.90 -10.01 -17.70
CA ASP A 380 29.59 -10.27 -17.10
C ASP A 380 28.48 -9.66 -17.98
N SER A 381 27.55 -10.48 -18.39
CA SER A 381 26.41 -10.08 -19.22
C SER A 381 25.39 -9.24 -18.44
N ASP A 382 25.31 -9.39 -17.11
CA ASP A 382 24.46 -8.61 -16.21
C ASP A 382 25.20 -8.35 -14.90
N THR A 383 25.33 -7.06 -14.55
CA THR A 383 26.01 -6.60 -13.34
C THR A 383 25.07 -6.46 -12.15
N ARG A 384 23.77 -6.71 -12.34
CA ARG A 384 22.73 -6.58 -11.31
C ARG A 384 22.63 -7.84 -10.46
N ASP A 385 22.19 -7.67 -9.22
CA ASP A 385 21.69 -8.77 -8.41
C ASP A 385 20.31 -9.20 -8.95
N LEU A 386 20.28 -10.30 -9.69
CA LEU A 386 19.10 -10.79 -10.37
C LEU A 386 18.01 -11.32 -9.41
N MET A 387 18.38 -11.64 -8.15
CA MET A 387 17.41 -12.08 -7.15
C MET A 387 16.61 -10.89 -6.60
N ILE A 388 17.27 -9.78 -6.36
CA ILE A 388 16.69 -8.58 -5.75
C ILE A 388 16.21 -7.60 -6.81
N SER A 389 17.00 -7.36 -7.87
CA SER A 389 16.60 -6.43 -8.94
C SER A 389 15.34 -6.87 -9.68
N GLY A 390 14.73 -5.94 -10.42
CA GLY A 390 13.57 -6.17 -11.25
C GLY A 390 12.38 -5.27 -10.91
N ARG A 391 11.21 -5.64 -11.45
CA ARG A 391 9.97 -4.89 -11.26
C ARG A 391 9.32 -5.25 -9.94
N TYR A 392 8.77 -4.24 -9.28
CA TYR A 392 8.11 -4.31 -7.98
C TYR A 392 6.80 -3.52 -7.99
N LEU A 393 5.84 -3.98 -7.19
CA LEU A 393 4.65 -3.22 -6.82
C LEU A 393 4.95 -2.41 -5.56
N VAL A 394 4.64 -1.13 -5.56
CA VAL A 394 4.69 -0.28 -4.37
C VAL A 394 3.52 -0.62 -3.47
N SER A 395 3.80 -1.28 -2.33
CA SER A 395 2.78 -1.68 -1.35
C SER A 395 2.49 -0.63 -0.32
N ALA A 396 3.50 0.10 0.13
CA ALA A 396 3.34 1.20 1.06
C ALA A 396 4.27 2.37 0.72
N VAL A 397 3.81 3.58 1.02
CA VAL A 397 4.56 4.82 0.85
C VAL A 397 4.44 5.63 2.14
N SER A 398 5.58 6.07 2.65
CA SER A 398 5.67 7.07 3.70
C SER A 398 6.37 8.30 3.13
N HIS A 399 5.62 9.39 2.97
CA HIS A 399 6.20 10.70 2.67
C HIS A 399 6.62 11.36 3.97
N TYR A 400 7.89 11.64 4.13
CA TYR A 400 8.43 12.42 5.25
C TYR A 400 8.91 13.77 4.74
N ILE A 401 8.26 14.80 5.21
CA ILE A 401 8.47 16.19 4.76
C ILE A 401 8.86 17.02 5.97
N ASN A 402 10.03 17.61 5.92
CA ASN A 402 10.45 18.62 6.87
C ASN A 402 10.64 19.98 6.18
N ARG A 403 11.14 20.97 6.86
CA ARG A 403 11.34 22.33 6.30
C ARG A 403 12.35 22.38 5.15
N GLU A 404 13.26 21.44 5.09
CA GLU A 404 14.42 21.45 4.17
C GLU A 404 14.25 20.40 3.04
N ASN A 405 13.71 19.25 3.36
CA ASN A 405 13.75 18.10 2.48
C ASN A 405 12.45 17.30 2.48
N HIS A 406 12.18 16.67 1.37
CA HIS A 406 11.19 15.63 1.22
C HIS A 406 11.88 14.29 0.94
N MET A 407 11.63 13.31 1.80
CA MET A 407 12.09 11.93 1.65
C MET A 407 10.89 10.99 1.56
N CYS A 408 11.04 9.91 0.81
CA CYS A 408 10.02 8.86 0.74
C CYS A 408 10.62 7.52 1.11
N THR A 409 9.94 6.82 2.01
CA THR A 409 10.21 5.40 2.26
C THR A 409 9.16 4.57 1.52
N LEU A 410 9.59 3.71 0.61
CA LEU A 410 8.74 2.86 -0.21
C LEU A 410 8.92 1.40 0.24
N GLU A 411 7.82 0.73 0.52
CA GLU A 411 7.81 -0.73 0.63
C GLU A 411 7.46 -1.32 -0.74
N LEU A 412 8.32 -2.19 -1.22
CA LEU A 412 8.26 -2.80 -2.54
C LEU A 412 8.08 -4.31 -2.42
N ILE A 413 7.11 -4.88 -3.12
CA ILE A 413 6.81 -6.31 -3.12
C ILE A 413 6.80 -6.87 -4.54
N LYS A 414 7.22 -8.14 -4.70
CA LYS A 414 7.15 -8.83 -6.00
C LYS A 414 6.85 -10.31 -5.85
N ASN A 415 6.22 -10.88 -6.88
CA ASN A 415 5.83 -12.30 -6.95
C ASN A 415 6.78 -13.16 -7.79
N SER A 416 7.83 -12.59 -8.35
CA SER A 416 8.67 -13.23 -9.38
C SER A 416 10.07 -12.64 -9.40
N THR A 417 11.02 -13.32 -10.04
CA THR A 417 12.45 -12.97 -10.05
C THR A 417 13.00 -12.87 -11.47
N LEU A 418 14.17 -12.24 -11.62
CA LEU A 418 14.95 -12.28 -12.86
C LEU A 418 15.76 -13.59 -12.95
N VAL A 419 16.05 -14.24 -11.82
CA VAL A 419 16.76 -15.53 -11.77
C VAL A 419 15.82 -16.67 -12.19
N ASP A 420 16.30 -17.52 -13.06
CA ASP A 420 15.61 -18.78 -13.42
C ASP A 420 15.87 -19.86 -12.35
N LEU A 421 14.97 -19.94 -11.38
CA LEU A 421 15.03 -20.95 -10.31
C LEU A 421 14.73 -22.39 -10.81
N SER A 422 14.39 -22.57 -12.08
CA SER A 422 14.21 -23.91 -12.65
C SER A 422 15.53 -24.60 -12.98
N LYS A 423 16.62 -23.86 -13.02
CA LYS A 423 17.98 -24.32 -13.28
C LYS A 423 18.82 -24.46 -12.02
N ALA A 424 18.29 -24.01 -10.88
CA ALA A 424 18.95 -24.08 -9.59
C ALA A 424 18.69 -25.42 -8.87
#